data_28a6905bc0c6cf48b39f92465deb6ae2
#
_entry.id   28a6905bc0c6cf48b39f92465deb6ae2
#
_cell.length_a   1.000
_cell.length_b   1.000
_cell.length_c   1.000
_cell.angle_alpha   90.00
_cell.angle_beta   90.00
_cell.angle_gamma   90.00
#
_symmetry.space_group_name_H-M   'P 1'
#
loop_
_entity.id
_entity.type
_entity.pdbx_description
1 polymer ?
#
loop_
_entity_poly.entity_id
_entity_poly.type
_entity_poly.pdbx_seq_one_letter_code
_entity_poly.pdbx_strand_id
1 'polypeptide(L)'
;MSKSLNFIQGIIYDLDGTLNLSTAYYDVYDNYFTTLLSKFLNTSLDDAELLVNKSLQNKTGLTSLIQSLHIDSPLFYNELAKMIPINDLIPRDDRLIHVIECINNMNIVQAVCSNTGYGVVSNILESMGVRRHFREIISSDETGLKPSPEPYIYTLNKLKINAVNCIYVGDRIKMEIETAKTLGMTTVFVKSYLMEGKNINYNTVDYSIESVYELPTLLNKKLGGL
;
A
#
# COMPACT_ATOMS: atom_id res chain seq x y z
N MET A 1 0.84 -3.43 29.43
CA MET A 1 1.63 -4.69 29.29
C MET A 1 2.23 -4.70 27.91
N SER A 2 3.55 -4.57 27.78
CA SER A 2 4.20 -4.65 26.46
C SER A 2 4.03 -6.10 25.97
N LYS A 3 3.32 -6.28 24.84
CA LYS A 3 3.33 -7.57 24.14
C LYS A 3 4.78 -7.86 23.79
N SER A 4 5.32 -8.96 24.30
CA SER A 4 6.59 -9.47 23.79
C SER A 4 6.38 -9.75 22.31
N LEU A 5 7.20 -9.17 21.43
CA LEU A 5 7.19 -9.43 19.99
C LEU A 5 7.76 -10.83 19.70
N ASN A 6 7.34 -11.82 20.51
CA ASN A 6 7.78 -13.18 20.37
C ASN A 6 7.28 -13.72 19.03
N PHE A 7 8.17 -13.69 18.04
CA PHE A 7 8.06 -14.39 16.79
C PHE A 7 7.22 -13.71 15.70
N ILE A 8 7.70 -12.57 15.20
CA ILE A 8 7.18 -12.02 13.93
C ILE A 8 7.61 -12.93 12.76
N GLN A 9 6.64 -13.36 11.98
CA GLN A 9 6.83 -14.24 10.83
C GLN A 9 6.65 -13.50 9.49
N GLY A 10 5.90 -12.40 9.49
CA GLY A 10 5.64 -11.66 8.27
C GLY A 10 5.35 -10.19 8.47
N ILE A 11 5.52 -9.45 7.38
CA ILE A 11 5.19 -8.04 7.27
C ILE A 11 4.33 -7.83 6.03
N ILE A 12 3.23 -7.09 6.20
CA ILE A 12 2.38 -6.61 5.11
C ILE A 12 2.54 -5.10 5.02
N TYR A 13 2.87 -4.61 3.84
CA TYR A 13 3.05 -3.19 3.57
C TYR A 13 1.90 -2.64 2.75
N ASP A 14 1.48 -1.43 3.04
CA ASP A 14 0.86 -0.58 2.03
C ASP A 14 1.90 -0.11 1.01
N LEU A 15 1.44 0.38 -0.15
CA LEU A 15 2.31 0.87 -1.22
C LEU A 15 2.42 2.38 -1.19
N ASP A 16 1.30 3.09 -1.45
CA ASP A 16 1.29 4.52 -1.71
C ASP A 16 1.35 5.32 -0.41
N GLY A 17 2.40 6.14 -0.25
CA GLY A 17 2.68 6.83 1.02
C GLY A 17 3.52 6.00 2.01
N THR A 18 3.77 4.73 1.72
CA THR A 18 4.54 3.81 2.59
C THR A 18 5.84 3.37 1.92
N LEU A 19 5.76 2.60 0.84
CA LEU A 19 6.91 2.19 0.03
C LEU A 19 7.19 3.19 -1.09
N ASN A 20 6.15 3.60 -1.82
CA ASN A 20 6.23 4.61 -2.86
C ASN A 20 6.01 6.00 -2.27
N LEU A 21 7.00 6.88 -2.40
CA LEU A 21 6.97 8.28 -1.94
C LEU A 21 7.26 9.26 -3.09
N SER A 22 7.15 8.84 -4.36
CA SER A 22 7.45 9.68 -5.51
C SER A 22 6.40 10.76 -5.72
N THR A 23 6.75 12.02 -5.43
CA THR A 23 5.90 13.18 -5.73
C THR A 23 5.63 13.30 -7.23
N ALA A 24 6.66 13.07 -8.07
CA ALA A 24 6.53 13.13 -9.52
C ALA A 24 5.46 12.15 -10.05
N TYR A 25 5.34 10.98 -9.43
CA TYR A 25 4.29 10.01 -9.76
C TYR A 25 2.90 10.54 -9.37
N TYR A 26 2.74 11.03 -8.14
CA TYR A 26 1.44 11.53 -7.67
C TYR A 26 0.98 12.78 -8.42
N ASP A 27 1.90 13.66 -8.81
CA ASP A 27 1.60 14.88 -9.58
C ASP A 27 0.92 14.60 -10.94
N VAL A 28 1.14 13.43 -11.52
CA VAL A 28 0.61 13.07 -12.84
C VAL A 28 -0.42 11.95 -12.83
N TYR A 29 -0.50 11.17 -11.74
CA TYR A 29 -1.34 9.98 -11.67
C TYR A 29 -2.80 10.25 -11.98
N ASP A 30 -3.38 11.29 -11.37
CA ASP A 30 -4.79 11.64 -11.55
C ASP A 30 -5.09 12.05 -13.01
N ASN A 31 -4.14 12.67 -13.70
CA ASN A 31 -4.29 13.04 -15.11
C ASN A 31 -4.34 11.80 -16.02
N TYR A 32 -3.45 10.82 -15.79
CA TYR A 32 -3.48 9.56 -16.54
C TYR A 32 -4.75 8.77 -16.26
N PHE A 33 -5.14 8.71 -14.98
CA PHE A 33 -6.37 8.05 -14.56
C PHE A 33 -7.61 8.68 -15.23
N THR A 34 -7.74 10.01 -15.18
CA THR A 34 -8.85 10.77 -15.79
C THR A 34 -8.90 10.57 -17.29
N THR A 35 -7.73 10.63 -17.94
CA THR A 35 -7.62 10.41 -19.40
C THR A 35 -8.09 9.00 -19.80
N LEU A 36 -7.72 7.99 -19.01
CA LEU A 36 -8.18 6.63 -19.28
C LEU A 36 -9.65 6.46 -18.97
N LEU A 37 -10.14 7.04 -17.87
CA LEU A 37 -11.54 7.00 -17.47
C LEU A 37 -12.45 7.59 -18.56
N SER A 38 -12.08 8.73 -19.15
CA SER A 38 -12.85 9.34 -20.24
C SER A 38 -13.00 8.40 -21.44
N LYS A 39 -11.95 7.62 -21.78
CA LYS A 39 -11.98 6.62 -22.85
C LYS A 39 -12.90 5.44 -22.51
N PHE A 40 -12.83 4.90 -21.28
CA PHE A 40 -13.68 3.79 -20.86
C PHE A 40 -15.17 4.16 -20.83
N LEU A 41 -15.48 5.39 -20.44
CA LEU A 41 -16.85 5.89 -20.37
C LEU A 41 -17.35 6.47 -21.70
N ASN A 42 -16.46 6.63 -22.70
CA ASN A 42 -16.75 7.33 -23.95
C ASN A 42 -17.37 8.73 -23.69
N THR A 43 -16.75 9.50 -22.80
CA THR A 43 -17.20 10.84 -22.38
C THR A 43 -16.11 11.88 -22.58
N SER A 44 -16.44 13.16 -22.37
CA SER A 44 -15.44 14.24 -22.42
C SER A 44 -14.42 14.11 -21.28
N LEU A 45 -13.24 14.72 -21.44
CA LEU A 45 -12.24 14.78 -20.39
C LEU A 45 -12.77 15.54 -19.17
N ASP A 46 -13.51 16.64 -19.38
CA ASP A 46 -14.08 17.46 -18.33
C ASP A 46 -15.10 16.68 -17.48
N ASP A 47 -15.95 15.86 -18.11
CA ASP A 47 -16.91 15.02 -17.37
C ASP A 47 -16.19 13.95 -16.54
N ALA A 48 -15.15 13.33 -17.08
CA ALA A 48 -14.33 12.36 -16.34
C ALA A 48 -13.60 13.03 -15.16
N GLU A 49 -13.07 14.24 -15.37
CA GLU A 49 -12.42 15.03 -14.30
C GLU A 49 -13.39 15.38 -13.18
N LEU A 50 -14.63 15.73 -13.50
CA LEU A 50 -15.66 15.97 -12.47
C LEU A 50 -15.91 14.74 -11.60
N LEU A 51 -15.94 13.54 -12.20
CA LEU A 51 -16.11 12.28 -11.45
C LEU A 51 -14.90 12.00 -10.53
N VAL A 52 -13.69 12.18 -11.05
CA VAL A 52 -12.44 12.01 -10.29
C VAL A 52 -12.39 12.99 -9.12
N ASN A 53 -12.59 14.29 -9.39
CA ASN A 53 -12.58 15.32 -8.35
C ASN A 53 -13.63 15.09 -7.26
N LYS A 54 -14.83 14.65 -7.64
CA LYS A 54 -15.88 14.28 -6.69
C LYS A 54 -15.47 13.10 -5.80
N SER A 55 -14.83 12.09 -6.38
CA SER A 55 -14.34 10.93 -5.62
C SER A 55 -13.26 11.33 -4.62
N LEU A 56 -12.31 12.18 -5.05
CA LEU A 56 -11.22 12.67 -4.19
C LEU A 56 -11.76 13.54 -3.05
N GLN A 57 -12.69 14.48 -3.33
CA GLN A 57 -13.33 15.31 -2.31
C GLN A 57 -14.10 14.50 -1.28
N ASN A 58 -14.81 13.46 -1.71
CA ASN A 58 -15.55 12.55 -0.83
C ASN A 58 -14.66 11.51 -0.15
N LYS A 59 -13.37 11.48 -0.44
CA LYS A 59 -12.40 10.51 0.11
C LYS A 59 -12.79 9.04 -0.13
N THR A 60 -13.53 8.77 -1.20
CA THR A 60 -13.96 7.41 -1.54
C THR A 60 -12.85 6.59 -2.23
N GLY A 61 -11.89 7.27 -2.84
CA GLY A 61 -10.78 6.66 -3.58
C GLY A 61 -11.12 6.29 -5.01
N LEU A 62 -10.11 6.33 -5.89
CA LEU A 62 -10.29 6.16 -7.33
C LEU A 62 -10.69 4.72 -7.71
N THR A 63 -10.20 3.72 -6.99
CA THR A 63 -10.60 2.32 -7.24
C THR A 63 -12.08 2.10 -6.91
N SER A 64 -12.59 2.71 -5.83
CA SER A 64 -14.02 2.68 -5.52
C SER A 64 -14.86 3.37 -6.60
N LEU A 65 -14.33 4.44 -7.22
CA LEU A 65 -14.99 5.09 -8.35
C LEU A 65 -15.14 4.12 -9.54
N ILE A 66 -14.08 3.43 -9.93
CA ILE A 66 -14.11 2.44 -11.02
C ILE A 66 -15.15 1.36 -10.73
N GLN A 67 -15.14 0.80 -9.53
CA GLN A 67 -16.09 -0.22 -9.10
C GLN A 67 -17.54 0.28 -9.13
N SER A 68 -17.79 1.51 -8.68
CA SER A 68 -19.13 2.12 -8.69
C SER A 68 -19.67 2.36 -10.12
N LEU A 69 -18.77 2.53 -11.08
CA LEU A 69 -19.08 2.69 -12.50
C LEU A 69 -19.16 1.35 -13.24
N HIS A 70 -19.02 0.21 -12.52
CA HIS A 70 -19.01 -1.15 -13.08
C HIS A 70 -17.94 -1.36 -14.17
N ILE A 71 -16.82 -0.65 -14.08
CA ILE A 71 -15.67 -0.83 -14.96
C ILE A 71 -14.87 -2.04 -14.45
N ASP A 72 -14.41 -2.88 -15.39
CA ASP A 72 -13.50 -3.99 -15.07
C ASP A 72 -12.17 -3.45 -14.52
N SER A 73 -11.97 -3.58 -13.20
CA SER A 73 -10.80 -3.02 -12.53
C SER A 73 -9.48 -3.60 -13.02
N PRO A 74 -9.31 -4.93 -13.15
CA PRO A 74 -8.10 -5.50 -13.75
C PRO A 74 -7.76 -4.96 -15.12
N LEU A 75 -8.76 -4.89 -16.01
CA LEU A 75 -8.58 -4.33 -17.37
C LEU A 75 -8.14 -2.86 -17.29
N PHE A 76 -8.86 -2.05 -16.51
CA PHE A 76 -8.55 -0.63 -16.35
C PHE A 76 -7.12 -0.40 -15.85
N TYR A 77 -6.72 -1.08 -14.78
CA TYR A 77 -5.40 -0.91 -14.20
C TYR A 77 -4.27 -1.47 -15.06
N ASN A 78 -4.52 -2.51 -15.86
CA ASN A 78 -3.54 -3.00 -16.82
C ASN A 78 -3.34 -1.97 -17.97
N GLU A 79 -4.40 -1.31 -18.44
CA GLU A 79 -4.25 -0.23 -19.41
C GLU A 79 -3.59 1.02 -18.80
N LEU A 80 -3.95 1.38 -17.57
CA LEU A 80 -3.33 2.50 -16.85
C LEU A 80 -1.81 2.27 -16.65
N ALA A 81 -1.43 1.06 -16.31
CA ALA A 81 -0.03 0.67 -16.12
C ALA A 81 0.82 0.80 -17.40
N LYS A 82 0.20 0.67 -18.58
CA LYS A 82 0.87 0.89 -19.88
C LYS A 82 1.01 2.37 -20.23
N MET A 83 0.10 3.21 -19.71
CA MET A 83 0.09 4.64 -20.01
C MET A 83 1.07 5.45 -19.17
N ILE A 84 1.20 5.10 -17.89
CA ILE A 84 2.06 5.86 -16.97
C ILE A 84 3.53 5.49 -17.21
N PRO A 85 4.42 6.44 -17.48
CA PRO A 85 5.85 6.17 -17.63
C PRO A 85 6.53 5.98 -16.26
N ILE A 86 6.15 4.89 -15.55
CA ILE A 86 6.52 4.65 -14.15
C ILE A 86 8.03 4.67 -13.95
N ASN A 87 8.82 4.12 -14.87
CA ASN A 87 10.28 4.08 -14.76
C ASN A 87 10.94 5.47 -14.78
N ASP A 88 10.28 6.46 -15.41
CA ASP A 88 10.78 7.84 -15.45
C ASP A 88 10.37 8.62 -14.19
N LEU A 89 9.28 8.20 -13.56
CA LEU A 89 8.67 8.88 -12.40
C LEU A 89 9.12 8.31 -11.06
N ILE A 90 9.42 7.01 -11.03
CA ILE A 90 9.79 6.28 -9.81
C ILE A 90 11.15 5.61 -10.07
N PRO A 91 12.25 6.21 -9.63
CA PRO A 91 13.56 5.63 -9.83
C PRO A 91 13.77 4.39 -8.96
N ARG A 92 14.76 3.58 -9.35
CA ARG A 92 15.27 2.49 -8.53
C ARG A 92 15.71 3.02 -7.15
N ASP A 93 15.35 2.31 -6.10
CA ASP A 93 15.67 2.66 -4.71
C ASP A 93 16.57 1.60 -4.06
N ASP A 94 17.87 1.77 -4.18
CA ASP A 94 18.86 0.85 -3.60
C ASP A 94 18.82 0.82 -2.06
N ARG A 95 18.37 1.90 -1.42
CA ARG A 95 18.19 1.94 0.04
C ARG A 95 17.00 1.09 0.46
N LEU A 96 15.88 1.17 -0.27
CA LEU A 96 14.71 0.33 -0.01
C LEU A 96 15.04 -1.14 -0.27
N ILE A 97 15.76 -1.46 -1.35
CA ILE A 97 16.22 -2.83 -1.65
C ILE A 97 16.99 -3.37 -0.46
N HIS A 98 17.96 -2.61 0.06
CA HIS A 98 18.74 -3.03 1.22
C HIS A 98 17.88 -3.29 2.46
N VAL A 99 16.89 -2.42 2.75
CA VAL A 99 15.94 -2.59 3.86
C VAL A 99 15.17 -3.90 3.73
N ILE A 100 14.59 -4.16 2.56
CA ILE A 100 13.78 -5.35 2.30
C ILE A 100 14.65 -6.61 2.39
N GLU A 101 15.88 -6.57 1.85
CA GLU A 101 16.84 -7.69 1.96
C GLU A 101 17.26 -7.95 3.41
N CYS A 102 17.54 -6.91 4.19
CA CYS A 102 17.84 -7.07 5.62
C CYS A 102 16.69 -7.80 6.37
N ILE A 103 15.44 -7.47 6.06
CA ILE A 103 14.27 -8.09 6.68
C ILE A 103 14.10 -9.55 6.20
N ASN A 104 14.34 -9.84 4.91
CA ASN A 104 14.34 -11.21 4.39
C ASN A 104 15.39 -12.08 5.09
N ASN A 105 16.57 -11.52 5.39
CA ASN A 105 17.64 -12.22 6.11
C ASN A 105 17.28 -12.54 7.57
N MET A 106 16.24 -11.89 8.13
CA MET A 106 15.65 -12.24 9.42
C MET A 106 14.64 -13.40 9.33
N ASN A 107 14.48 -14.03 8.17
CA ASN A 107 13.46 -15.04 7.86
C ASN A 107 12.02 -14.53 8.04
N ILE A 108 11.77 -13.25 7.83
CA ILE A 108 10.46 -12.64 7.87
C ILE A 108 9.93 -12.53 6.44
N VAL A 109 8.80 -13.17 6.14
CA VAL A 109 8.17 -13.09 4.82
C VAL A 109 7.50 -11.73 4.62
N GLN A 110 7.53 -11.22 3.41
CA GLN A 110 7.05 -9.87 3.12
C GLN A 110 6.00 -9.90 1.99
N ALA A 111 4.96 -9.09 2.14
CA ALA A 111 3.91 -8.91 1.15
C ALA A 111 3.50 -7.44 1.03
N VAL A 112 2.98 -7.07 -0.13
CA VAL A 112 2.33 -5.77 -0.37
C VAL A 112 0.82 -5.99 -0.45
N CYS A 113 0.04 -5.08 0.14
CA CYS A 113 -1.41 -5.06 0.07
C CYS A 113 -1.89 -3.64 -0.26
N SER A 114 -2.33 -3.41 -1.50
CA SER A 114 -2.71 -2.08 -2.02
C SER A 114 -4.15 -2.04 -2.53
N ASN A 115 -4.79 -0.88 -2.43
CA ASN A 115 -6.08 -0.61 -3.08
C ASN A 115 -5.94 -0.28 -4.58
N THR A 116 -4.73 -0.15 -5.09
CA THR A 116 -4.43 0.04 -6.52
C THR A 116 -4.39 -1.32 -7.23
N GLY A 117 -4.76 -1.38 -8.51
CA GLY A 117 -4.76 -2.63 -9.27
C GLY A 117 -3.36 -3.16 -9.57
N TYR A 118 -3.27 -4.48 -9.78
CA TYR A 118 -2.02 -5.23 -9.86
C TYR A 118 -1.04 -4.70 -10.90
N GLY A 119 -1.51 -4.33 -12.10
CA GLY A 119 -0.63 -3.85 -13.17
C GLY A 119 0.22 -2.64 -12.76
N VAL A 120 -0.43 -1.66 -12.11
CA VAL A 120 0.26 -0.46 -11.60
C VAL A 120 1.17 -0.80 -10.41
N VAL A 121 0.67 -1.57 -9.44
CA VAL A 121 1.45 -1.99 -8.26
C VAL A 121 2.72 -2.73 -8.67
N SER A 122 2.61 -3.70 -9.59
CA SER A 122 3.76 -4.48 -10.07
C SER A 122 4.81 -3.60 -10.72
N ASN A 123 4.39 -2.69 -11.63
CA ASN A 123 5.30 -1.78 -12.31
C ASN A 123 6.04 -0.83 -11.34
N ILE A 124 5.35 -0.31 -10.32
CA ILE A 124 5.97 0.51 -9.28
C ILE A 124 7.05 -0.28 -8.54
N LEU A 125 6.73 -1.48 -8.05
CA LEU A 125 7.68 -2.31 -7.32
C LEU A 125 8.86 -2.78 -8.19
N GLU A 126 8.63 -3.01 -9.49
CA GLU A 126 9.69 -3.34 -10.45
C GLU A 126 10.62 -2.15 -10.69
N SER A 127 10.06 -0.95 -10.90
CA SER A 127 10.84 0.28 -11.07
C SER A 127 11.72 0.57 -9.87
N MET A 128 11.19 0.42 -8.65
CA MET A 128 11.95 0.54 -7.39
C MET A 128 12.99 -0.59 -7.21
N GLY A 129 12.92 -1.68 -7.97
CA GLY A 129 13.83 -2.84 -7.90
C GLY A 129 13.51 -3.82 -6.78
N VAL A 130 12.35 -3.72 -6.13
CA VAL A 130 11.98 -4.53 -4.94
C VAL A 130 10.95 -5.64 -5.22
N ARG A 131 10.33 -5.68 -6.40
CA ARG A 131 9.25 -6.62 -6.75
C ARG A 131 9.56 -8.08 -6.37
N ARG A 132 10.77 -8.54 -6.70
CA ARG A 132 11.22 -9.93 -6.48
C ARG A 132 11.36 -10.33 -5.00
N HIS A 133 11.40 -9.37 -4.10
CA HIS A 133 11.61 -9.61 -2.67
C HIS A 133 10.31 -9.84 -1.90
N PHE A 134 9.16 -9.51 -2.49
CA PHE A 134 7.85 -9.77 -1.91
C PHE A 134 7.33 -11.14 -2.35
N ARG A 135 6.90 -11.93 -1.37
CA ARG A 135 6.30 -13.25 -1.58
C ARG A 135 4.94 -13.15 -2.25
N GLU A 136 4.14 -12.19 -1.82
CA GLU A 136 2.80 -11.93 -2.34
C GLU A 136 2.61 -10.43 -2.61
N ILE A 137 1.88 -10.13 -3.66
CA ILE A 137 1.38 -8.78 -3.96
C ILE A 137 -0.12 -8.90 -4.13
N ILE A 138 -0.84 -8.35 -3.17
CA ILE A 138 -2.29 -8.33 -3.15
C ILE A 138 -2.76 -6.95 -3.57
N SER A 139 -3.64 -6.92 -4.56
CA SER A 139 -4.21 -5.71 -5.13
C SER A 139 -5.73 -5.71 -5.04
N SER A 140 -6.35 -4.61 -5.42
CA SER A 140 -7.80 -4.49 -5.54
C SER A 140 -8.43 -5.45 -6.55
N ASP A 141 -7.63 -6.07 -7.40
CA ASP A 141 -8.11 -6.99 -8.44
C ASP A 141 -8.48 -8.36 -7.87
N GLU A 142 -7.96 -8.71 -6.68
CA GLU A 142 -8.12 -10.03 -6.07
C GLU A 142 -9.07 -10.03 -4.87
N THR A 143 -9.25 -8.87 -4.23
CA THR A 143 -9.99 -8.76 -2.96
C THR A 143 -10.88 -7.52 -2.96
N GLY A 144 -11.63 -7.33 -1.86
CA GLY A 144 -12.22 -6.03 -1.54
C GLY A 144 -11.16 -4.96 -1.26
N LEU A 145 -11.61 -3.75 -0.95
CA LEU A 145 -10.73 -2.61 -0.69
C LEU A 145 -10.52 -2.41 0.82
N LYS A 146 -9.33 -1.97 1.22
CA LYS A 146 -9.12 -1.37 2.54
C LYS A 146 -10.04 -0.14 2.68
N PRO A 147 -10.67 0.12 3.85
CA PRO A 147 -10.40 -0.47 5.16
C PRO A 147 -11.12 -1.79 5.48
N SER A 148 -11.79 -2.43 4.52
CA SER A 148 -12.40 -3.74 4.77
C SER A 148 -11.37 -4.78 5.25
N PRO A 149 -11.75 -5.75 6.12
CA PRO A 149 -10.81 -6.74 6.64
C PRO A 149 -10.37 -7.79 5.60
N GLU A 150 -11.13 -7.96 4.51
CA GLU A 150 -10.86 -9.02 3.52
C GLU A 150 -9.45 -8.97 2.92
N PRO A 151 -8.89 -7.82 2.45
CA PRO A 151 -7.55 -7.77 1.88
C PRO A 151 -6.47 -8.26 2.85
N TYR A 152 -6.62 -7.93 4.14
CA TYR A 152 -5.68 -8.34 5.18
C TYR A 152 -5.77 -9.85 5.45
N ILE A 153 -6.98 -10.37 5.63
CA ILE A 153 -7.23 -11.79 5.87
C ILE A 153 -6.74 -12.62 4.68
N TYR A 154 -7.03 -12.16 3.46
CA TYR A 154 -6.58 -12.83 2.24
C TYR A 154 -5.04 -12.87 2.17
N THR A 155 -4.36 -11.75 2.46
CA THR A 155 -2.90 -11.69 2.48
C THR A 155 -2.31 -12.63 3.53
N LEU A 156 -2.85 -12.63 4.76
CA LEU A 156 -2.43 -13.54 5.84
C LEU A 156 -2.56 -15.01 5.44
N ASN A 157 -3.67 -15.38 4.79
CA ASN A 157 -3.91 -16.73 4.29
C ASN A 157 -2.90 -17.14 3.21
N LYS A 158 -2.60 -16.25 2.26
CA LYS A 158 -1.56 -16.47 1.23
C LYS A 158 -0.19 -16.67 1.84
N LEU A 159 0.17 -15.87 2.84
CA LEU A 159 1.42 -15.99 3.57
C LEU A 159 1.45 -17.20 4.52
N LYS A 160 0.29 -17.78 4.88
CA LYS A 160 0.11 -18.86 5.85
C LYS A 160 0.62 -18.48 7.25
N ILE A 161 0.33 -17.25 7.69
CA ILE A 161 0.70 -16.73 9.01
C ILE A 161 -0.53 -16.22 9.77
N ASN A 162 -0.44 -16.25 11.10
CA ASN A 162 -1.48 -15.70 11.96
C ASN A 162 -1.28 -14.18 12.12
N ALA A 163 -2.37 -13.44 12.26
CA ALA A 163 -2.34 -11.98 12.43
C ALA A 163 -1.44 -11.54 13.61
N VAL A 164 -1.45 -12.27 14.72
CA VAL A 164 -0.63 -11.96 15.91
C VAL A 164 0.88 -12.06 15.68
N ASN A 165 1.30 -12.75 14.61
CA ASN A 165 2.69 -12.92 14.20
C ASN A 165 3.03 -12.05 12.97
N CYS A 166 2.13 -11.11 12.61
CA CYS A 166 2.27 -10.24 11.46
C CYS A 166 2.35 -8.78 11.88
N ILE A 167 3.22 -8.03 11.22
CA ILE A 167 3.25 -6.56 11.27
C ILE A 167 2.52 -6.02 10.05
N TYR A 168 1.69 -5.01 10.24
CA TYR A 168 1.18 -4.16 9.18
C TYR A 168 1.89 -2.81 9.19
N VAL A 169 2.39 -2.37 8.06
CA VAL A 169 3.10 -1.10 7.87
C VAL A 169 2.31 -0.24 6.88
N GLY A 170 1.87 0.94 7.31
CA GLY A 170 1.08 1.84 6.48
C GLY A 170 1.09 3.28 6.98
N ASP A 171 0.60 4.22 6.15
CA ASP A 171 0.60 5.65 6.44
C ASP A 171 -0.79 6.23 6.76
N ARG A 172 -1.86 5.40 6.67
CA ARG A 172 -3.25 5.85 6.88
C ARG A 172 -3.90 5.16 8.05
N ILE A 173 -4.13 5.90 9.15
CA ILE A 173 -4.67 5.29 10.37
C ILE A 173 -6.06 4.68 10.15
N LYS A 174 -7.04 5.46 9.68
CA LYS A 174 -8.41 4.99 9.49
C LYS A 174 -8.58 3.98 8.38
N MET A 175 -7.80 4.12 7.32
CA MET A 175 -7.92 3.26 6.13
C MET A 175 -7.18 1.95 6.27
N GLU A 176 -6.22 1.86 7.24
CA GLU A 176 -5.28 0.74 7.28
C GLU A 176 -4.99 0.25 8.68
N ILE A 177 -4.41 1.12 9.51
CA ILE A 177 -3.87 0.76 10.83
C ILE A 177 -4.97 0.25 11.77
N GLU A 178 -6.14 0.90 11.80
CA GLU A 178 -7.25 0.51 12.67
C GLU A 178 -7.76 -0.90 12.36
N THR A 179 -7.91 -1.24 11.08
CA THR A 179 -8.35 -2.59 10.68
C THR A 179 -7.29 -3.64 10.99
N ALA A 180 -6.01 -3.38 10.64
CA ALA A 180 -4.92 -4.28 10.98
C ALA A 180 -4.84 -4.55 12.48
N LYS A 181 -5.01 -3.50 13.30
CA LYS A 181 -5.05 -3.62 14.77
C LYS A 181 -6.20 -4.46 15.27
N THR A 182 -7.40 -4.25 14.71
CA THR A 182 -8.60 -5.02 15.07
C THR A 182 -8.44 -6.51 14.76
N LEU A 183 -7.73 -6.85 13.70
CA LEU A 183 -7.39 -8.23 13.34
C LEU A 183 -6.30 -8.85 14.23
N GLY A 184 -5.68 -8.06 15.10
CA GLY A 184 -4.67 -8.52 16.06
C GLY A 184 -3.22 -8.41 15.56
N MET A 185 -2.98 -7.76 14.43
CA MET A 185 -1.63 -7.48 13.93
C MET A 185 -0.91 -6.47 14.83
N THR A 186 0.42 -6.50 14.80
CA THR A 186 1.23 -5.36 15.27
C THR A 186 1.24 -4.28 14.21
N THR A 187 1.03 -3.03 14.61
CA THR A 187 0.90 -1.92 13.68
C THR A 187 2.10 -0.98 13.75
N VAL A 188 2.63 -0.65 12.57
CA VAL A 188 3.68 0.34 12.38
C VAL A 188 3.16 1.44 11.48
N PHE A 189 3.05 2.63 12.02
CA PHE A 189 2.61 3.81 11.30
C PHE A 189 3.81 4.55 10.71
N VAL A 190 3.79 4.77 9.39
CA VAL A 190 4.78 5.57 8.67
C VAL A 190 4.26 7.00 8.57
N LYS A 191 5.05 7.98 9.03
CA LYS A 191 4.70 9.40 8.97
C LYS A 191 4.99 9.94 7.57
N SER A 192 4.12 9.62 6.63
CA SER A 192 4.22 10.11 5.25
C SER A 192 3.80 11.58 5.15
N TYR A 193 4.35 12.30 4.15
CA TYR A 193 3.88 13.63 3.78
C TYR A 193 2.46 13.62 3.17
N LEU A 194 1.98 12.46 2.73
CA LEU A 194 0.61 12.26 2.24
C LEU A 194 -0.42 12.15 3.38
N MET A 195 0.03 12.25 4.64
CA MET A 195 -0.84 12.13 5.81
C MET A 195 -2.00 13.13 5.79
N GLU A 196 -3.20 12.60 5.94
CA GLU A 196 -4.41 13.39 6.10
C GLU A 196 -4.68 13.76 7.56
N GLY A 197 -4.69 15.09 7.83
CA GLY A 197 -5.39 15.68 8.97
C GLY A 197 -4.64 15.75 10.30
N LYS A 198 -5.01 16.74 11.09
CA LYS A 198 -4.35 17.12 12.36
C LYS A 198 -4.82 16.31 13.59
N ASN A 199 -5.85 15.46 13.47
CA ASN A 199 -6.40 14.67 14.58
C ASN A 199 -6.16 13.17 14.36
N ILE A 200 -4.94 12.73 14.66
CA ILE A 200 -4.53 11.34 14.56
C ILE A 200 -4.81 10.63 15.88
N ASN A 201 -5.67 9.60 15.85
CA ASN A 201 -5.86 8.72 16.99
C ASN A 201 -4.75 7.67 17.05
N TYR A 202 -3.72 7.91 17.83
CA TYR A 202 -2.58 6.98 17.98
C TYR A 202 -2.88 5.74 18.82
N ASN A 203 -4.09 5.56 19.37
CA ASN A 203 -4.42 4.41 20.22
C ASN A 203 -4.33 3.05 19.50
N THR A 204 -4.41 3.05 18.17
CA THR A 204 -4.31 1.85 17.34
C THR A 204 -2.91 1.62 16.77
N VAL A 205 -1.95 2.52 17.07
CA VAL A 205 -0.58 2.49 16.60
C VAL A 205 0.31 1.89 17.68
N ASP A 206 0.97 0.75 17.39
CA ASP A 206 1.96 0.17 18.31
C ASP A 206 3.32 0.87 18.19
N TYR A 207 3.72 1.21 16.97
CA TYR A 207 4.98 1.90 16.68
C TYR A 207 4.81 2.93 15.58
N SER A 208 5.58 4.02 15.65
CA SER A 208 5.70 5.03 14.60
C SER A 208 7.14 5.14 14.13
N ILE A 209 7.31 5.31 12.82
CA ILE A 209 8.58 5.58 12.14
C ILE A 209 8.41 6.75 11.16
N GLU A 210 9.49 7.48 10.92
CA GLU A 210 9.48 8.57 9.93
C GLU A 210 9.50 8.02 8.49
N SER A 211 10.12 6.85 8.30
CA SER A 211 10.23 6.20 6.99
C SER A 211 10.39 4.69 7.15
N VAL A 212 9.96 3.94 6.14
CA VAL A 212 10.17 2.48 6.05
C VAL A 212 11.64 2.08 6.20
N TYR A 213 12.58 2.97 5.91
CA TYR A 213 14.02 2.74 6.08
C TYR A 213 14.46 2.51 7.53
N GLU A 214 13.62 2.88 8.50
CA GLU A 214 13.90 2.65 9.93
C GLU A 214 13.43 1.28 10.43
N LEU A 215 12.68 0.56 9.60
CA LEU A 215 12.04 -0.70 10.01
C LEU A 215 13.03 -1.78 10.48
N PRO A 216 14.20 -2.02 9.85
CA PRO A 216 15.17 -2.98 10.36
C PRO A 216 15.67 -2.62 11.77
N THR A 217 15.90 -1.33 12.03
CA THR A 217 16.32 -0.85 13.35
C THR A 217 15.23 -1.06 14.42
N LEU A 218 13.97 -0.79 14.05
CA LEU A 218 12.82 -1.04 14.92
C LEU A 218 12.70 -2.53 15.26
N LEU A 219 12.81 -3.40 14.26
CA LEU A 219 12.73 -4.86 14.41
C LEU A 219 13.84 -5.37 15.33
N ASN A 220 15.10 -4.98 15.10
CA ASN A 220 16.24 -5.39 15.91
C ASN A 220 16.08 -4.97 17.39
N LYS A 221 15.59 -3.75 17.65
CA LYS A 221 15.39 -3.26 19.03
C LYS A 221 14.25 -3.96 19.76
N LYS A 222 13.24 -4.46 19.04
CA LYS A 222 12.00 -4.98 19.63
C LYS A 222 11.89 -6.50 19.60
N LEU A 223 12.53 -7.16 18.63
CA LEU A 223 12.64 -8.62 18.58
C LEU A 223 13.69 -9.16 19.59
N GLY A 224 14.40 -8.26 20.30
CA GLY A 224 15.47 -8.61 21.21
C GLY A 224 16.62 -9.27 20.45
N GLY A 225 17.73 -8.56 20.28
CA GLY A 225 18.86 -9.02 19.47
C GLY A 225 19.08 -10.52 19.55
N LEU A 226 18.97 -11.14 18.38
CA LEU A 226 19.55 -12.46 18.13
C LEU A 226 21.06 -12.33 18.06
#